data_674be31190f6916f331e9dcc3bd44a5a
#
_entry.id   674be31190f6916f331e9dcc3bd44a5a
#
_cell.length_a   1.000
_cell.length_b   1.000
_cell.length_c   1.000
_cell.angle_alpha   90.00
_cell.angle_beta   90.00
_cell.angle_gamma   90.00
#
_symmetry.space_group_name_H-M   'P 1'
#
loop_
_entity.id
_entity.type
_entity.pdbx_description
1 polymer ?
#
loop_
_entity_poly.entity_id
_entity_poly.type
_entity_poly.pdbx_seq_one_letter_code
_entity_poly.pdbx_strand_id
1 'polypeptide(L)'
;KEKKEPDLEADIYQKAIELYGSEYKYLPSLLNSFAWRMTQLEKKLDVALEKIDLALEYGEDIKILDTKAEVLWRLKRVDEALKVIEKCILLDPKKKYYRDQKNKFLGSAT
;
A
#
# COMPACT_ATOMS: atom_id res chain seq x y z
N LYS A 1 1.77 -26.48 -14.92
CA LYS A 1 2.95 -25.76 -14.49
C LYS A 1 2.66 -25.01 -13.18
N GLU A 2 3.52 -25.19 -12.22
CA GLU A 2 3.32 -24.61 -10.92
C GLU A 2 3.52 -23.09 -10.95
N LYS A 3 2.70 -22.39 -10.20
CA LYS A 3 2.89 -20.96 -10.01
C LYS A 3 4.05 -20.74 -9.06
N LYS A 4 4.75 -19.64 -9.25
CA LYS A 4 5.76 -19.20 -8.30
C LYS A 4 5.07 -18.74 -7.03
N GLU A 5 5.75 -18.88 -5.91
CA GLU A 5 5.18 -18.52 -4.61
C GLU A 5 4.58 -17.11 -4.55
N PRO A 6 5.24 -16.05 -5.09
CA PRO A 6 4.64 -14.72 -5.06
C PRO A 6 3.31 -14.63 -5.78
N ASP A 7 3.15 -15.35 -6.90
CA ASP A 7 1.88 -15.33 -7.64
C ASP A 7 0.79 -16.06 -6.86
N LEU A 8 1.17 -17.18 -6.23
CA LEU A 8 0.23 -17.94 -5.40
C LEU A 8 -0.24 -17.11 -4.22
N GLU A 9 0.68 -16.36 -3.58
CA GLU A 9 0.33 -15.50 -2.46
C GLU A 9 -0.66 -14.41 -2.88
N ALA A 10 -0.42 -13.79 -4.03
CA ALA A 10 -1.34 -12.78 -4.55
C ALA A 10 -2.72 -13.38 -4.80
N ASP A 11 -2.78 -14.59 -5.35
CA ASP A 11 -4.04 -15.28 -5.60
C ASP A 11 -4.80 -15.56 -4.31
N ILE A 12 -4.09 -15.92 -3.24
CA ILE A 12 -4.71 -16.16 -1.93
C ILE A 12 -5.37 -14.89 -1.40
N TYR A 13 -4.66 -13.76 -1.46
CA TYR A 13 -5.22 -12.48 -1.03
C TYR A 13 -6.43 -12.08 -1.87
N GLN A 14 -6.34 -12.22 -3.20
CA GLN A 14 -7.44 -11.88 -4.09
C GLN A 14 -8.66 -12.74 -3.79
N LYS A 15 -8.46 -14.02 -3.57
CA LYS A 15 -9.55 -14.92 -3.24
C LYS A 15 -10.23 -14.53 -1.94
N ALA A 16 -9.43 -14.15 -0.92
CA ALA A 16 -9.98 -13.72 0.35
C ALA A 16 -10.81 -12.45 0.19
N ILE A 17 -10.32 -11.50 -0.60
CA ILE A 17 -11.04 -10.25 -0.86
C ILE A 17 -12.38 -10.54 -1.55
N GLU A 18 -12.36 -11.43 -2.55
CA GLU A 18 -13.58 -11.79 -3.28
C GLU A 18 -14.61 -12.48 -2.40
N LEU A 19 -14.13 -13.38 -1.52
CA LEU A 19 -15.01 -14.15 -0.66
C LEU A 19 -15.68 -13.32 0.41
N TYR A 20 -14.96 -12.39 1.00
CA TYR A 20 -15.50 -11.60 2.11
C TYR A 20 -16.16 -10.31 1.67
N GLY A 21 -15.70 -9.77 0.54
CA GLY A 21 -16.34 -8.60 -0.04
C GLY A 21 -16.42 -7.42 0.90
N SER A 22 -17.33 -6.52 0.62
CA SER A 22 -17.50 -5.28 1.39
C SER A 22 -18.13 -5.49 2.76
N GLU A 23 -18.66 -6.68 3.03
CA GLU A 23 -19.30 -6.99 4.31
C GLU A 23 -18.30 -7.40 5.40
N TYR A 24 -17.08 -7.71 5.01
CA TYR A 24 -16.06 -8.11 5.96
C TYR A 24 -15.50 -6.89 6.68
N LYS A 25 -15.75 -6.81 8.02
CA LYS A 25 -15.34 -5.62 8.79
C LYS A 25 -13.82 -5.38 8.81
N TYR A 26 -13.04 -6.40 8.54
CA TYR A 26 -11.57 -6.27 8.48
C TYR A 26 -11.07 -6.09 7.06
N LEU A 27 -11.96 -5.84 6.12
CA LEU A 27 -11.57 -5.68 4.72
C LEU A 27 -10.51 -4.60 4.50
N PRO A 28 -10.59 -3.41 5.11
CA PRO A 28 -9.53 -2.42 4.91
C PRO A 28 -8.15 -2.94 5.33
N SER A 29 -8.07 -3.67 6.44
CA SER A 29 -6.80 -4.26 6.89
C SER A 29 -6.31 -5.32 5.93
N LEU A 30 -7.22 -6.14 5.40
CA LEU A 30 -6.86 -7.17 4.42
C LEU A 30 -6.33 -6.53 3.14
N LEU A 31 -7.00 -5.50 2.65
CA LEU A 31 -6.58 -4.78 1.46
C LEU A 31 -5.21 -4.15 1.66
N ASN A 32 -4.98 -3.57 2.85
CA ASN A 32 -3.70 -2.97 3.18
C ASN A 32 -2.58 -4.03 3.21
N SER A 33 -2.86 -5.17 3.82
CA SER A 33 -1.88 -6.27 3.90
C SER A 33 -1.52 -6.78 2.50
N PHE A 34 -2.52 -6.93 1.63
CA PHE A 34 -2.29 -7.32 0.24
C PHE A 34 -1.38 -6.32 -0.46
N ALA A 35 -1.72 -5.03 -0.37
CA ALA A 35 -0.96 -3.99 -1.05
C ALA A 35 0.48 -3.92 -0.55
N TRP A 36 0.67 -4.00 0.77
CA TRP A 36 2.00 -3.98 1.36
C TRP A 36 2.83 -5.16 0.88
N ARG A 37 2.22 -6.35 0.86
CA ARG A 37 2.93 -7.54 0.41
C ARG A 37 3.31 -7.43 -1.07
N MET A 38 2.43 -6.88 -1.88
CA MET A 38 2.75 -6.69 -3.30
C MET A 38 3.90 -5.71 -3.50
N THR A 39 4.01 -4.68 -2.65
CA THR A 39 5.16 -3.76 -2.75
C THR A 39 6.46 -4.49 -2.41
N GLN A 40 6.44 -5.35 -1.40
CA GLN A 40 7.64 -6.10 -1.02
C GLN A 40 8.08 -7.07 -2.11
N LEU A 41 7.13 -7.63 -2.82
CA LEU A 41 7.39 -8.56 -3.91
C LEU A 41 7.58 -7.86 -5.25
N GLU A 42 7.29 -6.57 -5.31
CA GLU A 42 7.29 -5.76 -6.53
C GLU A 42 6.45 -6.37 -7.63
N LYS A 43 5.28 -6.88 -7.25
CA LYS A 43 4.33 -7.51 -8.16
C LYS A 43 2.95 -6.88 -8.04
N LYS A 44 2.24 -6.83 -9.16
CA LYS A 44 0.84 -6.38 -9.20
C LYS A 44 0.66 -5.01 -8.53
N LEU A 45 1.63 -4.11 -8.74
CA LEU A 45 1.61 -2.80 -8.10
C LEU A 45 0.38 -1.96 -8.49
N ASP A 46 -0.08 -2.09 -9.74
CA ASP A 46 -1.29 -1.40 -10.19
C ASP A 46 -2.51 -1.88 -9.42
N VAL A 47 -2.61 -3.19 -9.22
CA VAL A 47 -3.71 -3.78 -8.45
C VAL A 47 -3.58 -3.38 -6.99
N ALA A 48 -2.35 -3.35 -6.46
CA ALA A 48 -2.12 -2.92 -5.09
C ALA A 48 -2.62 -1.49 -4.87
N LEU A 49 -2.35 -0.58 -5.80
CA LEU A 49 -2.81 0.79 -5.69
C LEU A 49 -4.33 0.85 -5.69
N GLU A 50 -4.97 0.10 -6.59
CA GLU A 50 -6.43 0.04 -6.66
C GLU A 50 -7.02 -0.43 -5.33
N LYS A 51 -6.45 -1.48 -4.74
CA LYS A 51 -6.95 -2.04 -3.49
C LYS A 51 -6.70 -1.11 -2.31
N ILE A 52 -5.57 -0.40 -2.29
CA ILE A 52 -5.30 0.53 -1.20
C ILE A 52 -6.22 1.75 -1.27
N ASP A 53 -6.55 2.22 -2.48
CA ASP A 53 -7.51 3.30 -2.64
C ASP A 53 -8.89 2.86 -2.15
N LEU A 54 -9.27 1.62 -2.43
CA LEU A 54 -10.52 1.08 -1.92
C LEU A 54 -10.52 1.04 -0.39
N ALA A 55 -9.40 0.63 0.21
CA ALA A 55 -9.30 0.61 1.67
C ALA A 55 -9.49 2.00 2.27
N LEU A 56 -8.96 3.03 1.61
CA LEU A 56 -9.11 4.40 2.09
C LEU A 56 -10.54 4.92 2.02
N GLU A 57 -11.39 4.32 1.18
CA GLU A 57 -12.80 4.69 1.12
C GLU A 57 -13.54 4.32 2.41
N TYR A 58 -13.01 3.36 3.17
CA TYR A 58 -13.60 2.96 4.44
C TYR A 58 -13.20 3.86 5.60
N GLY A 59 -12.22 4.70 5.39
CA GLY A 59 -11.74 5.64 6.40
C GLY A 59 -10.26 5.90 6.21
N GLU A 60 -9.84 7.12 6.54
CA GLU A 60 -8.45 7.50 6.41
C GLU A 60 -7.66 6.98 7.60
N ASP A 61 -6.69 6.13 7.33
CA ASP A 61 -5.82 5.52 8.34
C ASP A 61 -4.39 5.77 7.93
N ILE A 62 -3.57 6.22 8.87
CA ILE A 62 -2.19 6.59 8.58
C ILE A 62 -1.37 5.42 8.05
N LYS A 63 -1.63 4.21 8.53
CA LYS A 63 -0.92 3.02 8.05
C LYS A 63 -1.27 2.70 6.60
N ILE A 64 -2.53 2.91 6.25
CA ILE A 64 -2.99 2.69 4.87
C ILE A 64 -2.41 3.76 3.95
N LEU A 65 -2.35 5.00 4.41
CA LEU A 65 -1.72 6.08 3.66
C LEU A 65 -0.24 5.79 3.41
N ASP A 66 0.47 5.30 4.42
CA ASP A 66 1.88 4.93 4.27
C ASP A 66 2.06 3.84 3.20
N THR A 67 1.19 2.83 3.22
CA THR A 67 1.22 1.77 2.21
C THR A 67 0.99 2.36 0.82
N LYS A 68 0.03 3.28 0.70
CA LYS A 68 -0.22 3.94 -0.59
C LYS A 68 1.02 4.69 -1.07
N ALA A 69 1.69 5.41 -0.18
CA ALA A 69 2.91 6.12 -0.54
C ALA A 69 3.97 5.16 -1.06
N GLU A 70 4.14 4.01 -0.40
CA GLU A 70 5.11 3.01 -0.82
C GLU A 70 4.77 2.45 -2.20
N VAL A 71 3.49 2.13 -2.45
CA VAL A 71 3.05 1.64 -3.76
C VAL A 71 3.34 2.66 -4.84
N LEU A 72 2.99 3.92 -4.60
CA LEU A 72 3.24 5.00 -5.57
C LEU A 72 4.71 5.15 -5.88
N TRP A 73 5.55 5.08 -4.85
CA TRP A 73 7.00 5.17 -5.03
C TRP A 73 7.53 4.02 -5.89
N ARG A 74 7.06 2.80 -5.62
CA ARG A 74 7.46 1.62 -6.41
C ARG A 74 7.00 1.72 -7.85
N LEU A 75 5.89 2.42 -8.09
CA LEU A 75 5.38 2.69 -9.44
C LEU A 75 6.09 3.85 -10.13
N LYS A 76 7.12 4.42 -9.50
CA LYS A 76 7.87 5.57 -10.00
C LYS A 76 7.06 6.87 -10.01
N ARG A 77 5.98 6.92 -9.25
CA ARG A 77 5.14 8.11 -9.11
C ARG A 77 5.56 8.87 -7.86
N VAL A 78 6.79 9.38 -7.90
CA VAL A 78 7.47 9.95 -6.72
C VAL A 78 6.75 11.18 -6.17
N ASP A 79 6.31 12.09 -7.05
CA ASP A 79 5.64 13.32 -6.60
C ASP A 79 4.37 12.99 -5.81
N GLU A 80 3.60 12.02 -6.28
CA GLU A 80 2.39 11.60 -5.59
C GLU A 80 2.73 10.90 -4.28
N ALA A 81 3.78 10.08 -4.27
CA ALA A 81 4.23 9.41 -3.05
C ALA A 81 4.64 10.43 -1.99
N LEU A 82 5.34 11.50 -2.40
CA LEU A 82 5.75 12.56 -1.48
C LEU A 82 4.55 13.27 -0.86
N LYS A 83 3.53 13.55 -1.66
CA LYS A 83 2.31 14.19 -1.14
C LYS A 83 1.65 13.34 -0.07
N VAL A 84 1.56 12.04 -0.31
CA VAL A 84 0.90 11.14 0.64
C VAL A 84 1.73 10.99 1.91
N ILE A 85 3.06 10.84 1.80
CA ILE A 85 3.88 10.68 2.99
C ILE A 85 3.94 11.98 3.82
N GLU A 86 3.85 13.13 3.18
CA GLU A 86 3.77 14.39 3.92
C GLU A 86 2.51 14.46 4.76
N LYS A 87 1.40 13.91 4.26
CA LYS A 87 0.18 13.83 5.05
C LYS A 87 0.39 12.93 6.27
N CYS A 88 1.10 11.83 6.12
CA CYS A 88 1.43 10.98 7.27
C CYS A 88 2.27 11.73 8.31
N ILE A 89 3.22 12.55 7.86
CA ILE A 89 4.03 13.36 8.76
C ILE A 89 3.18 14.37 9.52
N LEU A 90 2.21 14.98 8.85
CA LEU A 90 1.31 15.92 9.51
C LEU A 90 0.43 15.23 10.55
N LEU A 91 0.00 14.00 10.27
CA LEU A 91 -0.84 13.25 11.19
C LEU A 91 -0.08 12.72 12.40
N ASP A 92 1.20 12.39 12.23
CA ASP A 92 2.03 11.90 13.33
C ASP A 92 3.45 12.45 13.18
N PRO A 93 3.65 13.74 13.52
CA PRO A 93 4.94 14.40 13.27
C PRO A 93 6.10 13.87 14.10
N LYS A 94 5.82 13.17 15.19
CA LYS A 94 6.87 12.64 16.06
C LYS A 94 7.43 11.33 15.58
N LYS A 95 6.74 10.65 14.67
CA LYS A 95 7.19 9.33 14.22
C LYS A 95 8.26 9.46 13.14
N LYS A 96 9.48 9.09 13.50
CA LYS A 96 10.65 9.18 12.61
C LYS A 96 10.46 8.36 11.33
N TYR A 97 9.75 7.24 11.41
CA TYR A 97 9.54 6.34 10.27
C TYR A 97 9.01 7.08 9.03
N TYR A 98 8.05 7.98 9.20
CA TYR A 98 7.48 8.69 8.04
C TYR A 98 8.46 9.70 7.44
N ARG A 99 9.28 10.32 8.27
CA ARG A 99 10.32 11.21 7.77
C ARG A 99 11.39 10.42 7.02
N ASP A 100 11.72 9.22 7.49
CA ASP A 100 12.66 8.34 6.81
C ASP A 100 12.11 7.90 5.46
N GLN A 101 10.81 7.60 5.38
CA GLN A 101 10.14 7.28 4.13
C GLN A 101 10.24 8.44 3.15
N LYS A 102 9.96 9.65 3.62
CA LYS A 102 10.07 10.84 2.76
C LYS A 102 11.48 10.99 2.21
N ASN A 103 12.50 10.83 3.07
CA ASN A 103 13.88 10.94 2.64
C ASN A 103 14.24 9.87 1.60
N LYS A 104 13.73 8.67 1.77
CA LYS A 104 13.92 7.59 0.81
C LYS A 104 13.35 7.98 -0.56
N PHE A 105 12.13 8.52 -0.56
CA PHE A 105 11.49 8.94 -1.81
C PHE A 105 12.24 10.09 -2.48
N LEU A 106 12.71 11.05 -1.68
CA LEU A 106 13.49 12.19 -2.21
C LEU A 106 14.80 11.72 -2.85
N GLY A 107 15.44 10.72 -2.26
CA GLY A 107 16.66 10.15 -2.84
C GLY A 107 16.42 9.55 -4.21
N SER A 108 15.22 8.99 -4.41
CA SER A 108 14.85 8.41 -5.71
C SER A 108 14.52 9.49 -6.75
N ALA A 109 14.18 10.69 -6.31
CA ALA A 109 13.80 11.77 -7.21
C ALA A 109 15.02 12.45 -7.84
N THR A 110 16.21 12.24 -7.30
CA THR A 110 17.46 12.79 -7.85
C THR A 110 18.14 11.77 -8.75
#